data_f4961f9eb5d97ae23a69aed9a5922de6
#
_entry.id   f4961f9eb5d97ae23a69aed9a5922de6
#
_cell.length_a   1.000
_cell.length_b   1.000
_cell.length_c   1.000
_cell.angle_alpha   90.00
_cell.angle_beta   90.00
_cell.angle_gamma   90.00
#
_symmetry.space_group_name_H-M   'P 1'
#
loop_
_entity.id
_entity.type
_entity.pdbx_description
1 polymer ?
#
loop_
_entity_poly.entity_id
_entity_poly.type
_entity_poly.pdbx_seq_one_letter_code
_entity_poly.pdbx_strand_id
1 'polypeptide(L)'
;MIDWYARCAYDAEVKQRFHTAARARLRQLAKALSFQPKSFDLRSNLGGIAVSGEAVLHTDCLYVQVCQPATGHDSGILFRTCKGRNDYVGGPNNFASLDLLNHPGELSRRIREACRA
;
A
#
# COMPACT_ATOMS: atom_id res chain seq x y z
N MET A 1 12.05 4.31 -14.13
CA MET A 1 10.83 4.44 -13.31
C MET A 1 10.00 3.18 -13.45
N ILE A 2 9.47 2.67 -12.36
CA ILE A 2 8.66 1.46 -12.42
C ILE A 2 7.31 1.73 -13.08
N ASP A 3 6.85 0.79 -13.88
CA ASP A 3 5.48 0.77 -14.38
C ASP A 3 4.62 -0.02 -13.41
N TRP A 4 3.82 0.69 -12.61
CA TRP A 4 2.94 0.09 -11.60
C TRP A 4 1.85 -0.79 -12.21
N TYR A 5 1.59 -0.66 -13.50
CA TYR A 5 0.53 -1.37 -14.21
C TYR A 5 1.04 -2.49 -15.09
N ALA A 6 2.35 -2.76 -15.09
CA ALA A 6 2.91 -3.92 -15.76
C ALA A 6 2.27 -5.19 -15.21
N ARG A 7 1.76 -6.05 -16.10
CA ARG A 7 0.94 -7.20 -15.70
C ARG A 7 1.75 -8.23 -14.92
N CYS A 8 1.33 -8.50 -13.71
CA CYS A 8 1.93 -9.52 -12.85
C CYS A 8 1.41 -10.93 -13.16
N ALA A 9 0.31 -11.04 -13.92
CA ALA A 9 -0.48 -12.26 -14.05
C ALA A 9 0.32 -13.48 -14.55
N TYR A 10 1.24 -13.29 -15.47
CA TYR A 10 1.95 -14.40 -16.11
C TYR A 10 3.46 -14.21 -16.09
N ASP A 11 3.96 -13.32 -15.23
CA ASP A 11 5.39 -13.01 -15.18
C ASP A 11 5.83 -12.85 -13.72
N ALA A 12 6.52 -13.88 -13.22
CA ALA A 12 6.99 -13.89 -11.84
C ALA A 12 8.02 -12.79 -11.57
N GLU A 13 8.83 -12.41 -12.56
CA GLU A 13 9.79 -11.32 -12.38
C GLU A 13 9.11 -9.97 -12.27
N VAL A 14 8.07 -9.72 -13.06
CA VAL A 14 7.27 -8.50 -12.97
C VAL A 14 6.63 -8.42 -11.59
N LYS A 15 6.06 -9.52 -11.11
CA LYS A 15 5.44 -9.58 -9.79
C LYS A 15 6.45 -9.29 -8.68
N GLN A 16 7.64 -9.87 -8.78
CA GLN A 16 8.69 -9.64 -7.80
C GLN A 16 9.14 -8.18 -7.79
N ARG A 17 9.32 -7.58 -8.97
CA ARG A 17 9.67 -6.16 -9.06
C ARG A 17 8.58 -5.26 -8.50
N PHE A 18 7.32 -5.59 -8.76
CA PHE A 18 6.19 -4.86 -8.21
C PHE A 18 6.24 -4.85 -6.68
N HIS A 19 6.41 -6.02 -6.05
CA HIS A 19 6.46 -6.10 -4.59
C HIS A 19 7.68 -5.40 -4.00
N THR A 20 8.85 -5.54 -4.61
CA THR A 20 10.06 -4.86 -4.14
C THR A 20 9.89 -3.34 -4.18
N ALA A 21 9.37 -2.82 -5.30
CA ALA A 21 9.15 -1.39 -5.45
C ALA A 21 8.05 -0.89 -4.52
N ALA A 22 6.95 -1.64 -4.38
CA ALA A 22 5.84 -1.27 -3.51
C ALA A 22 6.30 -1.16 -2.05
N ARG A 23 7.07 -2.13 -1.56
CA ARG A 23 7.60 -2.08 -0.20
C ARG A 23 8.53 -0.89 0.01
N ALA A 24 9.38 -0.59 -0.98
CA ALA A 24 10.27 0.57 -0.90
C ALA A 24 9.47 1.87 -0.81
N ARG A 25 8.42 2.00 -1.59
CA ARG A 25 7.55 3.19 -1.56
C ARG A 25 6.76 3.27 -0.26
N LEU A 26 6.26 2.14 0.24
CA LEU A 26 5.55 2.11 1.52
C LEU A 26 6.47 2.49 2.68
N ARG A 27 7.76 2.11 2.61
CA ARG A 27 8.74 2.54 3.61
C ARG A 27 8.96 4.05 3.56
N GLN A 28 9.03 4.63 2.36
CA GLN A 28 9.11 6.08 2.19
C GLN A 28 7.86 6.78 2.74
N LEU A 29 6.68 6.18 2.50
CA LEU A 29 5.43 6.70 3.03
C LEU A 29 5.42 6.69 4.55
N ALA A 30 5.86 5.59 5.18
CA ALA A 30 5.95 5.50 6.63
C ALA A 30 6.84 6.60 7.20
N LYS A 31 7.96 6.88 6.53
CA LYS A 31 8.86 7.97 6.91
C LYS A 31 8.17 9.33 6.77
N ALA A 32 7.45 9.55 5.67
CA ALA A 32 6.71 10.79 5.46
C ALA A 32 5.61 11.00 6.49
N LEU A 33 5.04 9.91 7.02
CA LEU A 33 4.04 9.93 8.09
C LEU A 33 4.66 9.94 9.49
N SER A 34 5.99 9.98 9.57
CA SER A 34 6.75 10.04 10.83
C SER A 34 6.64 8.79 11.70
N PHE A 35 6.41 7.62 11.08
CA PHE A 35 6.44 6.35 11.81
C PHE A 35 7.87 5.89 12.05
N GLN A 36 8.17 5.46 13.27
CA GLN A 36 9.46 4.88 13.61
C GLN A 36 9.64 3.51 12.96
N PRO A 37 10.87 3.10 12.60
CA PRO A 37 11.07 1.84 11.86
C PRO A 37 10.50 0.60 12.54
N LYS A 38 10.43 0.56 13.86
CA LYS A 38 9.91 -0.60 14.60
C LYS A 38 8.43 -0.50 14.92
N SER A 39 7.78 0.60 14.53
CA SER A 39 6.37 0.85 14.86
C SER A 39 5.39 0.33 13.81
N PHE A 40 5.90 -0.33 12.77
CA PHE A 40 5.05 -0.84 11.69
C PHE A 40 5.60 -2.15 11.11
N ASP A 41 4.72 -2.89 10.46
CA ASP A 41 5.07 -4.07 9.68
C ASP A 41 4.95 -3.75 8.19
N LEU A 42 5.92 -4.25 7.41
CA LEU A 42 5.84 -4.28 5.96
C LEU A 42 5.78 -5.73 5.52
N ARG A 43 4.71 -6.09 4.81
CA ARG A 43 4.49 -7.47 4.39
C ARG A 43 4.24 -7.55 2.90
N SER A 44 4.64 -8.67 2.30
CA SER A 44 4.26 -9.03 0.94
C SER A 44 3.49 -10.34 0.98
N ASN A 45 2.30 -10.34 0.40
CA ASN A 45 1.50 -11.54 0.21
C ASN A 45 1.42 -11.83 -1.28
N LEU A 46 2.29 -12.71 -1.76
CA LEU A 46 2.38 -13.03 -3.19
C LEU A 46 1.20 -13.89 -3.65
N GLY A 47 0.57 -14.62 -2.72
CA GLY A 47 -0.56 -15.48 -3.01
C GLY A 47 -1.93 -14.88 -2.67
N GLY A 48 -2.02 -13.55 -2.53
CA GLY A 48 -3.28 -12.89 -2.18
C GLY A 48 -4.35 -13.02 -3.27
N ILE A 49 -5.55 -12.51 -2.97
CA ILE A 49 -6.71 -12.59 -3.86
C ILE A 49 -6.44 -11.90 -5.20
N ALA A 50 -5.79 -10.74 -5.17
CA ALA A 50 -5.40 -10.05 -6.40
C ALA A 50 -4.29 -10.83 -7.11
N VAL A 51 -4.30 -10.82 -8.43
CA VAL A 51 -3.28 -11.50 -9.23
C VAL A 51 -1.88 -11.02 -8.90
N SER A 52 -1.71 -9.74 -8.62
CA SER A 52 -0.44 -9.14 -8.19
C SER A 52 -0.04 -9.56 -6.78
N GLY A 53 -0.94 -10.14 -5.99
CA GLY A 53 -0.75 -10.20 -4.55
C GLY A 53 -0.87 -8.81 -3.95
N GLU A 54 -0.41 -8.63 -2.73
CA GLU A 54 -0.52 -7.35 -2.03
C GLU A 54 0.72 -7.06 -1.20
N ALA A 55 1.13 -5.79 -1.20
CA ALA A 55 2.13 -5.27 -0.28
C ALA A 55 1.40 -4.41 0.77
N VAL A 56 1.75 -4.56 2.04
CA VAL A 56 1.00 -3.96 3.13
C VAL A 56 1.93 -3.24 4.10
N LEU A 57 1.56 -2.02 4.45
CA LEU A 57 2.09 -1.27 5.58
C LEU A 57 1.04 -1.28 6.68
N HIS A 58 1.36 -1.86 7.82
CA HIS A 58 0.41 -1.99 8.93
C HIS A 58 1.04 -1.46 10.20
N THR A 59 0.47 -0.37 10.72
CA THR A 59 0.89 0.24 11.98
C THR A 59 -0.17 -0.02 13.04
N ASP A 60 0.01 0.53 14.23
CA ASP A 60 -0.98 0.40 15.30
C ASP A 60 -2.26 1.21 15.03
N CYS A 61 -2.23 2.13 14.07
CA CYS A 61 -3.38 3.01 13.78
C CYS A 61 -3.71 3.13 12.30
N LEU A 62 -2.88 2.57 11.40
CA LEU A 62 -3.05 2.74 9.95
C LEU A 62 -2.77 1.43 9.22
N TYR A 63 -3.61 1.10 8.24
CA TYR A 63 -3.45 -0.01 7.33
C TYR A 63 -3.42 0.53 5.90
N VAL A 64 -2.36 0.23 5.15
CA VAL A 64 -2.22 0.61 3.74
C VAL A 64 -1.90 -0.63 2.93
N GLN A 65 -2.69 -0.88 1.89
CA GLN A 65 -2.54 -2.04 1.02
C GLN A 65 -2.33 -1.60 -0.42
N VAL A 66 -1.36 -2.19 -1.09
CA VAL A 66 -1.04 -1.90 -2.49
C VAL A 66 -1.22 -3.18 -3.30
N CYS A 67 -2.04 -3.12 -4.34
CA CYS A 67 -2.22 -4.21 -5.30
C CYS A 67 -2.60 -3.64 -6.66
N GLN A 68 -2.48 -4.45 -7.71
CA GLN A 68 -2.96 -4.03 -9.02
C GLN A 68 -4.49 -4.23 -9.06
N PRO A 69 -5.27 -3.18 -9.37
CA PRO A 69 -6.71 -3.32 -9.45
C PRO A 69 -7.12 -4.18 -10.64
N ALA A 70 -8.22 -4.91 -10.50
CA ALA A 70 -8.77 -5.73 -11.59
C ALA A 70 -9.26 -4.86 -12.74
N THR A 71 -9.86 -3.73 -12.42
CA THR A 71 -10.37 -2.75 -13.40
C THR A 71 -10.13 -1.33 -12.89
N GLY A 72 -9.89 -0.42 -13.80
CA GLY A 72 -9.63 0.98 -13.46
C GLY A 72 -8.24 1.22 -12.88
N HIS A 73 -7.90 2.46 -12.63
CA HIS A 73 -6.58 2.84 -12.13
C HIS A 73 -6.65 3.63 -10.82
N ASP A 74 -7.84 3.76 -10.22
CA ASP A 74 -8.04 4.67 -9.09
C ASP A 74 -8.05 3.99 -7.73
N SER A 75 -7.89 2.67 -7.67
CA SER A 75 -8.10 1.89 -6.45
C SER A 75 -6.97 0.92 -6.10
N GLY A 76 -5.78 1.11 -6.65
CA GLY A 76 -4.64 0.24 -6.37
C GLY A 76 -4.08 0.40 -4.95
N ILE A 77 -4.30 1.55 -4.32
CA ILE A 77 -3.93 1.81 -2.94
C ILE A 77 -5.20 1.89 -2.11
N LEU A 78 -5.30 1.03 -1.09
CA LEU A 78 -6.36 1.09 -0.09
C LEU A 78 -5.74 1.52 1.24
N PHE A 79 -6.38 2.46 1.93
CA PHE A 79 -5.91 2.86 3.24
C PHE A 79 -7.09 3.12 4.17
N ARG A 80 -6.89 2.80 5.46
CA ARG A 80 -7.90 2.96 6.49
C ARG A 80 -7.26 3.01 7.86
N THR A 81 -7.99 3.55 8.83
CA THR A 81 -7.58 3.46 10.24
C THR A 81 -7.72 2.02 10.72
N CYS A 82 -6.95 1.67 11.74
CA CYS A 82 -7.07 0.38 12.42
C CYS A 82 -6.80 0.57 13.91
N LYS A 83 -7.16 -0.44 14.71
CA LYS A 83 -7.00 -0.40 16.17
C LYS A 83 -5.71 -1.10 16.64
N GLY A 84 -4.96 -1.69 15.73
CA GLY A 84 -3.74 -2.38 16.02
C GLY A 84 -3.29 -3.23 14.84
N ARG A 85 -2.11 -3.85 14.96
CA ARG A 85 -1.51 -4.62 13.86
C ARG A 85 -2.23 -5.94 13.56
N ASN A 86 -3.16 -6.36 14.43
CA ASN A 86 -3.98 -7.54 14.21
C ASN A 86 -5.38 -7.19 13.73
N ASP A 87 -5.68 -5.92 13.55
CA ASP A 87 -6.98 -5.47 13.08
C ASP A 87 -6.99 -5.37 11.56
N TYR A 88 -7.72 -6.26 10.91
CA TYR A 88 -7.86 -6.31 9.45
C TYR A 88 -9.20 -5.77 8.96
N VAL A 89 -10.04 -5.29 9.86
CA VAL A 89 -11.36 -4.72 9.52
C VAL A 89 -11.31 -3.20 9.49
N GLY A 90 -10.83 -2.59 10.56
CA GLY A 90 -10.58 -1.15 10.63
C GLY A 90 -11.76 -0.25 10.36
N GLY A 91 -11.45 1.00 10.02
CA GLY A 91 -12.43 2.02 9.63
C GLY A 91 -12.82 1.92 8.16
N PRO A 92 -13.52 2.96 7.63
CA PRO A 92 -13.91 2.98 6.22
C PRO A 92 -12.72 2.93 5.28
N ASN A 93 -12.86 2.18 4.16
CA ASN A 93 -11.83 2.10 3.15
C ASN A 93 -11.74 3.39 2.34
N ASN A 94 -10.52 3.86 2.14
CA ASN A 94 -10.21 4.96 1.23
C ASN A 94 -9.32 4.41 0.12
N PHE A 95 -9.40 4.99 -1.07
CA PHE A 95 -8.68 4.50 -2.23
C PHE A 95 -7.89 5.62 -2.91
N ALA A 96 -6.78 5.24 -3.54
CA ALA A 96 -5.98 6.13 -4.35
C ALA A 96 -5.35 5.35 -5.51
N SER A 97 -4.94 6.08 -6.55
CA SER A 97 -4.25 5.52 -7.69
C SER A 97 -2.85 5.05 -7.29
N LEU A 98 -2.38 3.94 -7.89
CA LEU A 98 -1.01 3.47 -7.74
C LEU A 98 0.03 4.54 -8.09
N ASP A 99 -0.32 5.50 -8.95
CA ASP A 99 0.59 6.58 -9.33
C ASP A 99 1.06 7.40 -8.13
N LEU A 100 0.25 7.47 -7.05
CA LEU A 100 0.64 8.18 -5.84
C LEU A 100 1.78 7.51 -5.07
N LEU A 101 2.12 6.27 -5.39
CA LEU A 101 3.32 5.65 -4.83
C LEU A 101 4.60 6.39 -5.25
N ASN A 102 4.57 7.09 -6.38
CA ASN A 102 5.68 7.91 -6.83
C ASN A 102 5.73 9.28 -6.13
N HIS A 103 4.72 9.59 -5.32
CA HIS A 103 4.58 10.86 -4.62
C HIS A 103 4.24 10.64 -3.15
N PRO A 104 5.19 10.11 -2.34
CA PRO A 104 4.91 9.75 -0.94
C PRO A 104 4.41 10.92 -0.10
N GLY A 105 4.89 12.15 -0.37
CA GLY A 105 4.43 13.35 0.35
C GLY A 105 2.96 13.65 0.09
N GLU A 106 2.54 13.55 -1.17
CA GLU A 106 1.14 13.75 -1.55
C GLU A 106 0.25 12.65 -0.97
N LEU A 107 0.70 11.40 -1.05
CA LEU A 107 -0.03 10.28 -0.48
C LEU A 107 -0.17 10.43 1.04
N SER A 108 0.91 10.83 1.74
CA SER A 108 0.85 11.04 3.18
C SER A 108 -0.15 12.13 3.55
N ARG A 109 -0.22 13.20 2.76
CA ARG A 109 -1.18 14.28 2.97
C ARG A 109 -2.62 13.78 2.85
N ARG A 110 -2.91 13.00 1.82
CA ARG A 110 -4.25 12.43 1.61
C ARG A 110 -4.64 11.46 2.73
N ILE A 111 -3.69 10.65 3.19
CA ILE A 111 -3.94 9.74 4.31
C ILE A 111 -4.24 10.52 5.58
N ARG A 112 -3.47 11.57 5.89
CA ARG A 112 -3.70 12.40 7.07
C ARG A 112 -5.07 13.06 7.04
N GLU A 113 -5.51 13.53 5.88
CA GLU A 113 -6.82 14.16 5.73
C GLU A 113 -7.96 13.15 5.93
N ALA A 114 -7.84 11.95 5.38
CA ALA A 114 -8.89 10.94 5.41
C ALA A 114 -8.92 10.14 6.72
N CYS A 115 -7.76 9.95 7.35
CA CYS A 115 -7.59 9.08 8.52
C CYS A 115 -7.27 9.88 9.78
N ARG A 116 -7.85 11.04 9.92
CA ARG A 116 -7.70 11.83 11.15
C ARG A 116 -8.31 11.09 12.32
N ALA A 117 -7.47 10.90 13.33
CA ALA A 117 -7.94 10.37 14.59
C ALA A 117 -8.70 11.45 15.35
#